data_08424e297cc875c6d4142e5a4062e071
#
_entry.id   08424e297cc875c6d4142e5a4062e071
#
_cell.length_a   1.000
_cell.length_b   1.000
_cell.length_c   1.000
_cell.angle_alpha   90.00
_cell.angle_beta   90.00
_cell.angle_gamma   90.00
#
_symmetry.space_group_name_H-M   'P 1'
#
loop_
_entity.id
_entity.type
_entity.pdbx_description
1 polymer ?
#
loop_
_entity_poly.entity_id
_entity_poly.type
_entity_poly.pdbx_seq_one_letter_code
_entity_poly.pdbx_strand_id
1 'polypeptide(L)'
;VEISEVRRQHEGWQQDATRHLATGRTGLAIQVYGERDMVHAAETREAARGKLIERWDRDRQASPGDTRIILTHTNDEVRELNDAARERLRDAGELGMDVSIKADRGERQFASGDRIMFLRNERGLDVKNGTLGTVERISAQSMAVRTDDGRSVAFDTKDYAHIDHGYAATIHKAQGMTVDCTHV
;
A
#
# COMPACT_ATOMS: atom_id res chain seq x y z
N VAL A 1 -12.82 2.02 -28.65
CA VAL A 1 -13.18 3.18 -27.82
C VAL A 1 -11.88 3.68 -27.21
N GLU A 2 -11.45 4.87 -27.61
CA GLU A 2 -10.27 5.52 -27.05
C GLU A 2 -10.67 6.20 -25.74
N ILE A 3 -10.05 5.80 -24.63
CA ILE A 3 -10.26 6.45 -23.33
C ILE A 3 -9.31 7.65 -23.27
N SER A 4 -9.81 8.83 -23.59
CA SER A 4 -9.04 10.07 -23.64
C SER A 4 -9.09 10.89 -22.35
N GLU A 5 -9.98 10.55 -21.40
CA GLU A 5 -10.19 11.31 -20.18
C GLU A 5 -9.50 10.67 -18.98
N VAL A 6 -8.58 11.40 -18.35
CA VAL A 6 -7.90 11.02 -17.12
C VAL A 6 -8.77 11.47 -15.93
N ARG A 7 -9.37 10.53 -15.19
CA ARG A 7 -10.32 10.82 -14.11
C ARG A 7 -9.78 10.64 -12.70
N ARG A 8 -8.67 9.89 -12.53
CA ARG A 8 -8.11 9.58 -11.20
C ARG A 8 -7.17 10.66 -10.67
N GLN A 9 -6.54 11.42 -11.54
CA GLN A 9 -5.69 12.54 -11.18
C GLN A 9 -6.51 13.81 -11.16
N HIS A 10 -6.47 14.56 -10.08
CA HIS A 10 -7.23 15.78 -9.88
C HIS A 10 -6.46 17.03 -10.36
N GLU A 11 -5.13 16.99 -10.24
CA GLU A 11 -4.25 18.07 -10.66
C GLU A 11 -4.00 18.05 -12.18
N GLY A 12 -4.14 19.18 -12.84
CA GLY A 12 -3.96 19.29 -14.31
C GLY A 12 -2.60 18.80 -14.78
N TRP A 13 -1.53 19.11 -14.05
CA TRP A 13 -0.18 18.66 -14.39
C TRP A 13 -0.01 17.13 -14.30
N GLN A 14 -0.70 16.47 -13.36
CA GLN A 14 -0.70 14.98 -13.25
C GLN A 14 -1.43 14.35 -14.43
N GLN A 15 -2.53 14.97 -14.86
CA GLN A 15 -3.25 14.54 -16.05
C GLN A 15 -2.36 14.67 -17.30
N ASP A 16 -1.60 15.75 -17.44
CA ASP A 16 -0.67 15.95 -18.55
C ASP A 16 0.50 14.95 -18.50
N ALA A 17 1.08 14.72 -17.32
CA ALA A 17 2.10 13.68 -17.12
C ALA A 17 1.58 12.30 -17.49
N THR A 18 0.33 11.95 -17.11
CA THR A 18 -0.32 10.70 -17.49
C THR A 18 -0.50 10.59 -19.02
N ARG A 19 -0.89 11.68 -19.70
CA ARG A 19 -0.96 11.70 -21.17
C ARG A 19 0.41 11.52 -21.80
N HIS A 20 1.47 12.11 -21.23
CA HIS A 20 2.85 11.89 -21.70
C HIS A 20 3.25 10.43 -21.60
N LEU A 21 2.95 9.76 -20.47
CA LEU A 21 3.20 8.32 -20.32
C LEU A 21 2.42 7.49 -21.36
N ALA A 22 1.12 7.77 -21.54
CA ALA A 22 0.27 7.07 -22.50
C ALA A 22 0.71 7.23 -23.96
N THR A 23 1.40 8.33 -24.29
CA THR A 23 1.90 8.63 -25.65
C THR A 23 3.38 8.31 -25.85
N GLY A 24 4.01 7.57 -24.90
CA GLY A 24 5.42 7.19 -24.98
C GLY A 24 6.42 8.31 -24.68
N ARG A 25 5.97 9.47 -24.23
CA ARG A 25 6.82 10.61 -23.85
C ARG A 25 7.26 10.50 -22.39
N THR A 26 7.78 9.35 -22.01
CA THR A 26 8.15 9.02 -20.62
C THR A 26 9.12 10.02 -20.00
N GLY A 27 10.12 10.49 -20.79
CA GLY A 27 11.10 11.48 -20.32
C GLY A 27 10.45 12.78 -19.86
N LEU A 28 9.46 13.29 -20.60
CA LEU A 28 8.72 14.50 -20.21
C LEU A 28 7.89 14.28 -18.93
N ALA A 29 7.26 13.14 -18.80
CA ALA A 29 6.54 12.82 -17.57
C ALA A 29 7.45 12.80 -16.36
N ILE A 30 8.60 12.10 -16.44
CA ILE A 30 9.60 12.04 -15.35
C ILE A 30 10.12 13.45 -15.03
N GLN A 31 10.38 14.27 -16.03
CA GLN A 31 10.82 15.66 -15.82
C GLN A 31 9.77 16.46 -15.03
N VAL A 32 8.49 16.38 -15.40
CA VAL A 32 7.40 17.08 -14.72
C VAL A 32 7.28 16.67 -13.24
N TYR A 33 7.45 15.37 -12.94
CA TYR A 33 7.51 14.88 -11.56
C TYR A 33 8.80 15.35 -10.84
N GLY A 34 9.94 15.37 -11.52
CA GLY A 34 11.23 15.85 -10.97
C GLY A 34 11.21 17.32 -10.59
N GLU A 35 10.59 18.18 -11.41
CA GLU A 35 10.43 19.61 -11.13
C GLU A 35 9.59 19.90 -9.88
N ARG A 36 8.84 18.89 -9.39
CA ARG A 36 8.02 18.94 -8.18
C ARG A 36 8.60 18.17 -7.00
N ASP A 37 9.89 17.87 -7.07
CA ASP A 37 10.60 17.10 -6.03
C ASP A 37 9.94 15.74 -5.73
N MET A 38 9.41 15.08 -6.76
CA MET A 38 8.79 13.76 -6.64
C MET A 38 9.64 12.62 -7.21
N VAL A 39 10.82 12.93 -7.78
CA VAL A 39 11.78 11.94 -8.28
C VAL A 39 13.09 12.09 -7.51
N HIS A 40 13.44 11.04 -6.77
CA HIS A 40 14.63 11.05 -5.91
C HIS A 40 15.63 9.99 -6.37
N ALA A 41 16.73 10.42 -6.91
CA ALA A 41 17.84 9.54 -7.27
C ALA A 41 18.63 9.10 -6.03
N ALA A 42 19.15 7.88 -6.08
CA ALA A 42 20.07 7.35 -5.09
C ALA A 42 21.17 6.54 -5.76
N GLU A 43 22.34 6.45 -5.13
CA GLU A 43 23.51 5.76 -5.69
C GLU A 43 23.34 4.24 -5.70
N THR A 44 22.60 3.70 -4.74
CA THR A 44 22.34 2.27 -4.60
C THR A 44 20.86 2.01 -4.40
N ARG A 45 20.46 0.77 -4.74
CA ARG A 45 19.08 0.28 -4.50
C ARG A 45 18.70 0.34 -3.01
N GLU A 46 19.63 0.05 -2.14
CA GLU A 46 19.46 0.08 -0.69
C GLU A 46 19.22 1.50 -0.18
N ALA A 47 20.00 2.46 -0.67
CA ALA A 47 19.81 3.88 -0.38
C ALA A 47 18.48 4.41 -0.94
N ALA A 48 18.06 3.94 -2.13
CA ALA A 48 16.77 4.27 -2.71
C ALA A 48 15.61 3.79 -1.82
N ARG A 49 15.67 2.53 -1.36
CA ARG A 49 14.67 1.97 -0.44
C ARG A 49 14.59 2.72 0.89
N GLY A 50 15.75 3.06 1.46
CA GLY A 50 15.82 3.86 2.68
C GLY A 50 15.09 5.20 2.52
N LYS A 51 15.43 5.95 1.46
CA LYS A 51 14.77 7.23 1.13
C LYS A 51 13.25 7.07 0.89
N LEU A 52 12.86 5.99 0.22
CA LEU A 52 11.46 5.68 -0.06
C LEU A 52 10.66 5.49 1.24
N ILE A 53 11.17 4.68 2.16
CA ILE A 53 10.55 4.44 3.47
C ILE A 53 10.53 5.70 4.33
N GLU A 54 11.61 6.47 4.35
CA GLU A 54 11.66 7.74 5.08
C GLU A 54 10.60 8.74 4.57
N ARG A 55 10.46 8.84 3.24
CA ARG A 55 9.45 9.71 2.64
C ARG A 55 8.04 9.22 2.92
N TRP A 56 7.80 7.93 2.73
CA TRP A 56 6.51 7.31 3.05
C TRP A 56 6.10 7.56 4.51
N ASP A 57 7.03 7.41 5.46
CA ASP A 57 6.75 7.62 6.87
C ASP A 57 6.49 9.10 7.20
N ARG A 58 7.27 10.02 6.61
CA ARG A 58 7.05 11.46 6.75
C ARG A 58 5.67 11.87 6.24
N ASP A 59 5.29 11.41 5.05
CA ASP A 59 4.01 11.74 4.44
C ASP A 59 2.85 11.12 5.22
N ARG A 60 3.05 9.93 5.81
CA ARG A 60 2.10 9.29 6.71
C ARG A 60 1.86 10.11 7.98
N GLN A 61 2.90 10.65 8.56
CA GLN A 61 2.79 11.48 9.76
C GLN A 61 2.16 12.85 9.44
N ALA A 62 2.45 13.40 8.29
CA ALA A 62 1.90 14.70 7.85
C ALA A 62 0.41 14.62 7.50
N SER A 63 -0.05 13.52 6.94
CA SER A 63 -1.44 13.31 6.50
C SER A 63 -1.95 11.92 6.95
N PRO A 64 -2.20 11.71 8.23
CA PRO A 64 -2.57 10.38 8.76
C PRO A 64 -3.91 9.85 8.26
N GLY A 65 -4.78 10.72 7.75
CA GLY A 65 -6.07 10.33 7.16
C GLY A 65 -6.00 9.83 5.73
N ASP A 66 -4.90 10.08 5.02
CA ASP A 66 -4.76 9.68 3.62
C ASP A 66 -4.44 8.19 3.50
N THR A 67 -5.10 7.53 2.55
CA THR A 67 -4.77 6.17 2.16
C THR A 67 -3.49 6.16 1.31
N ARG A 68 -2.59 5.19 1.54
CA ARG A 68 -1.32 5.12 0.82
C ARG A 68 -0.81 3.72 0.61
N ILE A 69 0.02 3.57 -0.42
CA ILE A 69 0.67 2.31 -0.75
C ILE A 69 2.06 2.56 -1.36
N ILE A 70 2.99 1.67 -1.05
CA ILE A 70 4.30 1.61 -1.70
C ILE A 70 4.21 0.61 -2.85
N LEU A 71 4.66 0.99 -4.04
CA LEU A 71 4.64 0.14 -5.22
C LEU A 71 6.05 -0.29 -5.61
N THR A 72 6.19 -1.56 -5.97
CA THR A 72 7.46 -2.12 -6.44
C THR A 72 7.23 -3.22 -7.48
N HIS A 73 8.31 -3.79 -8.04
CA HIS A 73 8.22 -4.78 -9.10
C HIS A 73 8.13 -6.22 -8.60
N THR A 74 8.84 -6.57 -7.52
CA THR A 74 9.01 -7.96 -7.09
C THR A 74 8.35 -8.25 -5.76
N ASN A 75 7.97 -9.53 -5.55
CA ASN A 75 7.41 -9.94 -4.26
C ASN A 75 8.44 -9.91 -3.12
N ASP A 76 9.73 -10.06 -3.42
CA ASP A 76 10.77 -9.97 -2.41
C ASP A 76 10.91 -8.53 -1.90
N GLU A 77 10.89 -7.55 -2.80
CA GLU A 77 10.85 -6.13 -2.42
C GLU A 77 9.58 -5.76 -1.66
N VAL A 78 8.43 -6.34 -2.03
CA VAL A 78 7.18 -6.14 -1.26
C VAL A 78 7.36 -6.57 0.19
N ARG A 79 8.01 -7.73 0.44
CA ARG A 79 8.28 -8.19 1.81
C ARG A 79 9.19 -7.23 2.56
N GLU A 80 10.33 -6.90 1.96
CA GLU A 80 11.31 -5.99 2.56
C GLU A 80 10.71 -4.62 2.88
N LEU A 81 9.88 -4.07 1.98
CA LEU A 81 9.22 -2.78 2.18
C LEU A 81 8.08 -2.86 3.21
N ASN A 82 7.33 -3.96 3.26
CA ASN A 82 6.33 -4.19 4.31
C ASN A 82 6.99 -4.28 5.69
N ASP A 83 8.09 -5.03 5.80
CA ASP A 83 8.82 -5.19 7.05
C ASP A 83 9.40 -3.85 7.52
N ALA A 84 10.04 -3.09 6.61
CA ALA A 84 10.60 -1.78 6.91
C ALA A 84 9.53 -0.74 7.30
N ALA A 85 8.39 -0.71 6.62
CA ALA A 85 7.27 0.17 6.96
C ALA A 85 6.67 -0.18 8.33
N ARG A 86 6.51 -1.49 8.59
CA ARG A 86 6.00 -2.00 9.86
C ARG A 86 6.93 -1.66 11.03
N GLU A 87 8.24 -1.75 10.83
CA GLU A 87 9.25 -1.36 11.81
C GLU A 87 9.09 0.12 12.21
N ARG A 88 8.87 1.02 11.24
CA ARG A 88 8.61 2.44 11.53
C ARG A 88 7.40 2.66 12.44
N LEU A 89 6.29 1.95 12.18
CA LEU A 89 5.11 2.04 13.04
C LEU A 89 5.37 1.46 14.44
N ARG A 90 6.16 0.39 14.52
CA ARG A 90 6.54 -0.22 15.80
C ARG A 90 7.39 0.73 16.64
N ASP A 91 8.41 1.33 16.03
CA ASP A 91 9.28 2.31 16.70
C ASP A 91 8.50 3.55 17.16
N ALA A 92 7.47 3.93 16.41
CA ALA A 92 6.55 5.01 16.78
C ALA A 92 5.53 4.61 17.87
N GLY A 93 5.48 3.33 18.28
CA GLY A 93 4.52 2.83 19.26
C GLY A 93 3.07 2.74 18.76
N GLU A 94 2.87 2.71 17.46
CA GLU A 94 1.55 2.70 16.81
C GLU A 94 0.99 1.29 16.62
N LEU A 95 1.79 0.24 16.83
CA LEU A 95 1.37 -1.15 16.73
C LEU A 95 1.17 -1.76 18.11
N GLY A 96 0.11 -2.53 18.25
CA GLY A 96 -0.13 -3.36 19.44
C GLY A 96 0.80 -4.57 19.53
N MET A 97 0.44 -5.54 20.37
CA MET A 97 1.19 -6.78 20.50
C MET A 97 1.02 -7.66 19.27
N ASP A 98 2.11 -8.34 18.90
CA ASP A 98 2.11 -9.28 17.78
C ASP A 98 1.30 -10.54 18.10
N VAL A 99 0.50 -10.93 17.13
CA VAL A 99 -0.24 -12.20 17.12
C VAL A 99 0.16 -12.97 15.87
N SER A 100 0.60 -14.23 16.05
CA SER A 100 0.94 -15.11 14.95
C SER A 100 -0.31 -15.66 14.30
N ILE A 101 -0.46 -15.44 12.99
CA ILE A 101 -1.56 -15.91 12.16
C ILE A 101 -1.01 -16.77 11.03
N LYS A 102 -1.63 -17.93 10.82
CA LYS A 102 -1.33 -18.80 9.67
C LYS A 102 -2.06 -18.23 8.44
N ALA A 103 -1.36 -17.41 7.67
CA ALA A 103 -1.84 -16.89 6.39
C ALA A 103 -1.47 -17.83 5.23
N ASP A 104 -2.04 -17.61 4.04
CA ASP A 104 -1.77 -18.41 2.82
C ASP A 104 -0.29 -18.56 2.49
N ARG A 105 0.49 -17.51 2.76
CA ARG A 105 1.92 -17.45 2.45
C ARG A 105 2.82 -17.88 3.62
N GLY A 106 2.25 -18.60 4.57
CA GLY A 106 2.92 -19.04 5.78
C GLY A 106 2.54 -18.21 7.00
N GLU A 107 3.22 -18.50 8.09
CA GLU A 107 3.00 -17.81 9.36
C GLU A 107 3.44 -16.35 9.27
N ARG A 108 2.60 -15.44 9.75
CA ARG A 108 2.82 -14.00 9.75
C ARG A 108 2.46 -13.41 11.10
N GLN A 109 3.18 -12.40 11.50
CA GLN A 109 2.89 -11.61 12.70
C GLN A 109 2.04 -10.40 12.30
N PHE A 110 0.89 -10.24 12.94
CA PHE A 110 0.05 -9.06 12.79
C PHE A 110 -0.24 -8.45 14.16
N ALA A 111 -0.50 -7.16 14.19
CA ALA A 111 -0.87 -6.40 15.39
C ALA A 111 -2.05 -5.47 15.10
N SER A 112 -2.75 -4.99 16.12
CA SER A 112 -3.64 -3.84 15.94
C SER A 112 -2.81 -2.65 15.47
N GLY A 113 -3.34 -1.87 14.52
CA GLY A 113 -2.63 -0.80 13.83
C GLY A 113 -1.95 -1.23 12.52
N ASP A 114 -1.71 -2.53 12.28
CA ASP A 114 -1.13 -2.98 11.01
C ASP A 114 -2.04 -2.70 9.82
N ARG A 115 -1.42 -2.31 8.71
CA ARG A 115 -2.08 -2.28 7.40
C ARG A 115 -2.09 -3.68 6.80
N ILE A 116 -3.25 -4.11 6.32
CA ILE A 116 -3.38 -5.38 5.61
C ILE A 116 -4.02 -5.21 4.24
N MET A 117 -3.75 -6.20 3.40
CA MET A 117 -4.36 -6.37 2.08
C MET A 117 -5.10 -7.71 2.04
N PHE A 118 -6.35 -7.70 1.62
CA PHE A 118 -7.11 -8.90 1.30
C PHE A 118 -6.65 -9.42 -0.07
N LEU A 119 -6.28 -10.70 -0.14
CA LEU A 119 -5.68 -11.31 -1.34
C LEU A 119 -6.68 -12.10 -2.19
N ARG A 120 -7.94 -12.22 -1.73
CA ARG A 120 -8.97 -12.98 -2.43
C ARG A 120 -10.35 -12.36 -2.21
N ASN A 121 -11.19 -12.47 -3.24
CA ASN A 121 -12.59 -12.05 -3.12
C ASN A 121 -13.33 -12.98 -2.15
N GLU A 122 -14.06 -12.38 -1.20
CA GLU A 122 -14.96 -13.11 -0.30
C GLU A 122 -16.27 -12.34 -0.16
N ARG A 123 -17.34 -12.93 -0.70
CA ARG A 123 -18.66 -12.30 -0.74
C ARG A 123 -19.28 -12.16 0.65
N GLY A 124 -19.04 -13.13 1.53
CA GLY A 124 -19.55 -13.10 2.91
C GLY A 124 -18.96 -11.97 3.74
N LEU A 125 -17.75 -11.53 3.40
CA LEU A 125 -17.06 -10.41 4.04
C LEU A 125 -17.18 -9.10 3.24
N ASP A 126 -17.75 -9.16 2.03
CA ASP A 126 -17.81 -8.05 1.09
C ASP A 126 -16.42 -7.42 0.81
N VAL A 127 -15.40 -8.27 0.69
CA VAL A 127 -14.04 -7.85 0.34
C VAL A 127 -13.63 -8.38 -1.03
N LYS A 128 -12.76 -7.64 -1.69
CA LYS A 128 -12.17 -8.01 -2.98
C LYS A 128 -10.66 -8.17 -2.85
N ASN A 129 -10.07 -8.92 -3.78
CA ASN A 129 -8.62 -8.95 -3.92
C ASN A 129 -8.10 -7.51 -4.12
N GLY A 130 -7.14 -7.11 -3.28
CA GLY A 130 -6.60 -5.77 -3.26
C GLY A 130 -7.31 -4.78 -2.33
N THR A 131 -8.40 -5.18 -1.64
CA THR A 131 -8.98 -4.34 -0.58
C THR A 131 -7.93 -4.12 0.51
N LEU A 132 -7.72 -2.87 0.87
CA LEU A 132 -6.81 -2.45 1.95
C LEU A 132 -7.61 -2.08 3.20
N GLY A 133 -6.97 -2.23 4.36
CA GLY A 133 -7.56 -1.81 5.63
C GLY A 133 -6.53 -1.82 6.76
N THR A 134 -6.96 -1.33 7.91
CA THR A 134 -6.17 -1.28 9.14
C THR A 134 -6.77 -2.23 10.17
N VAL A 135 -5.94 -3.03 10.81
CA VAL A 135 -6.36 -3.95 11.87
C VAL A 135 -6.77 -3.16 13.10
N GLU A 136 -8.04 -3.26 13.47
CA GLU A 136 -8.57 -2.64 14.69
C GLU A 136 -8.36 -3.54 15.91
N ARG A 137 -8.63 -4.84 15.74
CA ARG A 137 -8.48 -5.85 16.80
C ARG A 137 -8.01 -7.16 16.20
N ILE A 138 -7.21 -7.87 16.95
CA ILE A 138 -6.67 -9.17 16.56
C ILE A 138 -6.53 -10.10 17.74
N SER A 139 -6.80 -11.37 17.50
CA SER A 139 -6.49 -12.51 18.36
C SER A 139 -6.00 -13.68 17.51
N ALA A 140 -5.53 -14.76 18.11
CA ALA A 140 -5.11 -15.96 17.37
C ALA A 140 -6.24 -16.55 16.48
N GLN A 141 -7.51 -16.27 16.80
CA GLN A 141 -8.68 -16.89 16.16
C GLN A 141 -9.48 -15.92 15.29
N SER A 142 -9.37 -14.61 15.52
CA SER A 142 -10.20 -13.61 14.83
C SER A 142 -9.46 -12.31 14.59
N MET A 143 -9.88 -11.63 13.54
CA MET A 143 -9.38 -10.31 13.17
C MET A 143 -10.55 -9.38 12.82
N ALA A 144 -10.48 -8.12 13.26
CA ALA A 144 -11.38 -7.06 12.84
C ALA A 144 -10.57 -5.96 12.15
N VAL A 145 -11.00 -5.57 10.97
CA VAL A 145 -10.30 -4.66 10.07
C VAL A 145 -11.22 -3.52 9.66
N ARG A 146 -10.76 -2.29 9.74
CA ARG A 146 -11.42 -1.16 9.10
C ARG A 146 -10.83 -0.99 7.71
N THR A 147 -11.64 -1.21 6.69
CA THR A 147 -11.27 -1.01 5.29
C THR A 147 -11.15 0.48 4.95
N ASP A 148 -10.41 0.81 3.90
CA ASP A 148 -10.18 2.21 3.49
C ASP A 148 -11.46 2.93 3.05
N ASP A 149 -12.50 2.21 2.68
CA ASP A 149 -13.84 2.75 2.42
C ASP A 149 -14.68 2.95 3.70
N GLY A 150 -14.09 2.73 4.90
CA GLY A 150 -14.69 3.01 6.20
C GLY A 150 -15.53 1.88 6.80
N ARG A 151 -15.67 0.73 6.12
CA ARG A 151 -16.40 -0.43 6.63
C ARG A 151 -15.57 -1.18 7.68
N SER A 152 -16.24 -1.78 8.64
CA SER A 152 -15.61 -2.73 9.58
C SER A 152 -15.91 -4.17 9.13
N VAL A 153 -14.86 -4.96 8.93
CA VAL A 153 -14.92 -6.36 8.51
C VAL A 153 -14.31 -7.22 9.60
N ALA A 154 -15.07 -8.20 10.11
CA ALA A 154 -14.59 -9.14 11.11
C ALA A 154 -14.69 -10.57 10.58
N PHE A 155 -13.67 -11.39 10.84
CA PHE A 155 -13.63 -12.77 10.38
C PHE A 155 -12.78 -13.65 11.30
N ASP A 156 -13.05 -14.94 11.27
CA ASP A 156 -12.20 -15.96 11.89
C ASP A 156 -11.00 -16.24 10.98
N THR A 157 -9.81 -16.25 11.57
CA THR A 157 -8.54 -16.45 10.82
C THR A 157 -8.41 -17.85 10.22
N LYS A 158 -9.14 -18.84 10.76
CA LYS A 158 -9.24 -20.19 10.20
C LYS A 158 -10.13 -20.27 8.96
N ASP A 159 -11.13 -19.38 8.86
CA ASP A 159 -12.10 -19.39 7.76
C ASP A 159 -11.64 -18.50 6.61
N TYR A 160 -10.86 -17.45 6.91
CA TYR A 160 -10.26 -16.58 5.92
C TYR A 160 -8.80 -16.24 6.25
N ALA A 161 -7.87 -16.85 5.52
CA ALA A 161 -6.42 -16.71 5.70
C ALA A 161 -5.73 -15.94 4.55
N HIS A 162 -6.50 -15.44 3.58
CA HIS A 162 -5.99 -14.78 2.38
C HIS A 162 -5.66 -13.30 2.64
N ILE A 163 -4.74 -13.06 3.57
CA ILE A 163 -4.27 -11.73 3.95
C ILE A 163 -2.75 -11.65 3.92
N ASP A 164 -2.23 -10.45 3.74
CA ASP A 164 -0.81 -10.12 3.90
C ASP A 164 -0.70 -8.67 4.40
N HIS A 165 0.50 -8.23 4.77
CA HIS A 165 0.73 -6.81 5.06
C HIS A 165 0.41 -5.96 3.83
N GLY A 166 -0.16 -4.79 4.04
CA GLY A 166 -0.71 -3.90 3.01
C GLY A 166 0.00 -2.56 2.92
N TYR A 167 1.23 -2.43 3.40
CA TYR A 167 2.04 -1.22 3.24
C TYR A 167 2.62 -1.12 1.83
N ALA A 168 3.01 -2.26 1.26
CA ALA A 168 3.57 -2.36 -0.09
C ALA A 168 2.88 -3.45 -0.93
N ALA A 169 2.86 -3.23 -2.25
CA ALA A 169 2.37 -4.20 -3.23
C ALA A 169 3.17 -4.14 -4.52
N THR A 170 3.08 -5.19 -5.33
CA THR A 170 3.58 -5.09 -6.70
C THR A 170 2.66 -4.20 -7.53
N ILE A 171 3.24 -3.47 -8.50
CA ILE A 171 2.49 -2.64 -9.47
C ILE A 171 1.35 -3.45 -10.10
N HIS A 172 1.61 -4.73 -10.43
CA HIS A 172 0.60 -5.60 -11.01
C HIS A 172 -0.60 -5.85 -10.08
N LYS A 173 -0.36 -6.07 -8.78
CA LYS A 173 -1.44 -6.28 -7.80
C LYS A 173 -2.20 -5.01 -7.46
N ALA A 174 -1.54 -3.85 -7.56
CA ALA A 174 -2.15 -2.57 -7.30
C ALA A 174 -3.07 -2.07 -8.44
N GLN A 175 -3.10 -2.79 -9.57
CA GLN A 175 -4.01 -2.44 -10.68
C GLN A 175 -5.46 -2.50 -10.21
N GLY A 176 -6.17 -1.39 -10.35
CA GLY A 176 -7.56 -1.26 -9.92
C GLY A 176 -7.74 -0.68 -8.52
N MET A 177 -6.69 -0.57 -7.71
CA MET A 177 -6.75 0.12 -6.43
C MET A 177 -6.89 1.63 -6.60
N THR A 178 -7.51 2.27 -5.63
CA THR A 178 -7.57 3.74 -5.51
C THR A 178 -7.06 4.10 -4.14
N VAL A 179 -6.05 4.94 -4.09
CA VAL A 179 -5.44 5.48 -2.85
C VAL A 179 -5.11 6.96 -3.07
N ASP A 180 -4.97 7.72 -2.00
CA ASP A 180 -4.67 9.14 -2.07
C ASP A 180 -3.21 9.39 -2.43
N CYS A 181 -2.29 8.56 -1.95
CA CYS A 181 -0.85 8.70 -2.16
C CYS A 181 -0.17 7.38 -2.55
N THR A 182 0.73 7.45 -3.52
CA THR A 182 1.58 6.33 -3.97
C THR A 182 3.05 6.69 -3.87
N HIS A 183 3.86 5.77 -3.35
CA HIS A 183 5.33 5.85 -3.34
C HIS A 183 5.88 4.72 -4.22
N VAL A 184 6.82 5.01 -5.13
CA VAL A 184 7.36 4.03 -6.09
C VAL A 184 8.88 4.02 -6.05
#